data_3f7db9291b292b268c88b9f676745678
#
_entry.id   3f7db9291b292b268c88b9f676745678
#
_cell.length_a   1.000
_cell.length_b   1.000
_cell.length_c   1.000
_cell.angle_alpha   90.00
_cell.angle_beta   90.00
_cell.angle_gamma   90.00
#
_symmetry.space_group_name_H-M   'P 1'
#
loop_
_entity.id
_entity.type
_entity.pdbx_description
1 polymer ?
#
loop_
_entity_poly.entity_id
_entity_poly.type
_entity_poly.pdbx_seq_one_letter_code
_entity_poly.pdbx_strand_id
1 'polypeptide(L)'
;VNIYLLESGGRKLLFYMSPIGAPAAGAILHEVKALTGAEKFIVFGSCGVLAPEVCADKIIVPTESYRDEGFSYHFVPAADYIEMNGSAAVADYLAAKKIPFVAGRNWTTDAIYRETPNNIARRKAEGCLSVEMEAAGLQAVADYIGAELLTFFFGGDILGESWDMGNMGGEKERARQHGLLNIALELAKEI
;
A
#
# COMPACT_ATOMS: atom_id res chain seq x y z
N VAL A 1 3.90 -14.43 -12.29
CA VAL A 1 4.86 -13.37 -11.92
C VAL A 1 6.26 -13.95 -11.82
N ASN A 2 7.30 -13.13 -12.07
CA ASN A 2 8.68 -13.50 -11.81
C ASN A 2 8.99 -13.20 -10.34
N ILE A 3 9.53 -14.18 -9.62
CA ILE A 3 9.97 -14.02 -8.23
C ILE A 3 11.49 -14.02 -8.23
N TYR A 4 12.08 -13.01 -7.61
CA TYR A 4 13.51 -12.84 -7.47
C TYR A 4 13.93 -13.10 -6.03
N LEU A 5 15.02 -13.85 -5.85
CA LEU A 5 15.61 -14.06 -4.54
C LEU A 5 16.77 -13.07 -4.36
N LEU A 6 16.72 -12.34 -3.26
CA LEU A 6 17.78 -11.44 -2.82
C LEU A 6 18.30 -11.92 -1.46
N GLU A 7 19.62 -12.01 -1.31
CA GLU A 7 20.24 -12.24 0.00
C GLU A 7 20.83 -10.92 0.52
N SER A 8 20.36 -10.48 1.69
CA SER A 8 20.81 -9.23 2.31
C SER A 8 20.82 -9.36 3.82
N GLY A 9 21.95 -8.99 4.45
CA GLY A 9 22.09 -9.06 5.91
C GLY A 9 21.91 -10.45 6.51
N GLY A 10 22.25 -11.52 5.78
CA GLY A 10 22.05 -12.91 6.20
C GLY A 10 20.61 -13.41 6.09
N ARG A 11 19.70 -12.62 5.55
CA ARG A 11 18.30 -12.97 5.29
C ARG A 11 18.05 -13.25 3.82
N LYS A 12 17.10 -14.12 3.51
CA LYS A 12 16.56 -14.35 2.17
C LYS A 12 15.28 -13.55 2.01
N LEU A 13 15.28 -12.64 1.07
CA LEU A 13 14.15 -11.81 0.72
C LEU A 13 13.64 -12.23 -0.67
N LEU A 14 12.34 -12.42 -0.79
CA LEU A 14 11.69 -12.63 -2.07
C LEU A 14 11.10 -11.30 -2.54
N PHE A 15 11.34 -10.98 -3.79
CA PHE A 15 10.84 -9.76 -4.41
C PHE A 15 10.10 -10.10 -5.71
N TYR A 16 8.93 -9.54 -5.90
CA TYR A 16 8.16 -9.65 -7.13
C TYR A 16 7.34 -8.39 -7.40
N MET A 17 7.03 -8.16 -8.66
CA MET A 17 6.10 -7.11 -9.04
C MET A 17 4.67 -7.62 -8.88
N SER A 18 3.89 -6.96 -8.02
CA SER A 18 2.47 -7.27 -7.86
C SER A 18 1.69 -6.90 -9.12
N PRO A 19 0.73 -7.71 -9.55
CA PRO A 19 -0.26 -7.26 -10.52
C PRO A 19 -1.17 -6.18 -9.92
N ILE A 20 -1.81 -5.40 -10.79
CA ILE A 20 -2.77 -4.37 -10.38
C ILE A 20 -4.10 -5.03 -9.96
N GLY A 21 -4.67 -4.51 -8.87
CA GLY A 21 -5.99 -4.87 -8.35
C GLY A 21 -5.97 -5.97 -7.29
N ALA A 22 -6.81 -5.78 -6.28
CA ALA A 22 -6.90 -6.64 -5.11
C ALA A 22 -7.03 -8.15 -5.43
N PRO A 23 -7.86 -8.60 -6.38
CA PRO A 23 -8.01 -10.02 -6.67
C PRO A 23 -6.73 -10.68 -7.17
N ALA A 24 -6.03 -10.04 -8.11
CA ALA A 24 -4.83 -10.60 -8.70
C ALA A 24 -3.64 -10.54 -7.72
N ALA A 25 -3.48 -9.41 -7.04
CA ALA A 25 -2.43 -9.23 -6.02
C ALA A 25 -2.62 -10.20 -4.85
N GLY A 26 -3.84 -10.35 -4.35
CA GLY A 26 -4.19 -11.25 -3.25
C GLY A 26 -3.99 -12.73 -3.58
N ALA A 27 -4.33 -13.16 -4.81
CA ALA A 27 -4.05 -14.51 -5.27
C ALA A 27 -2.55 -14.82 -5.25
N ILE A 28 -1.72 -13.90 -5.78
CA ILE A 28 -0.25 -14.07 -5.79
C ILE A 28 0.32 -14.07 -4.37
N LEU A 29 -0.16 -13.20 -3.48
CA LEU A 29 0.30 -13.19 -2.07
C LEU A 29 0.03 -14.54 -1.39
N HIS A 30 -1.18 -15.08 -1.59
CA HIS A 30 -1.56 -16.40 -1.06
C HIS A 30 -0.66 -17.51 -1.62
N GLU A 31 -0.44 -17.53 -2.94
CA GLU A 31 0.45 -18.51 -3.60
C GLU A 31 1.89 -18.40 -3.10
N VAL A 32 2.43 -17.19 -2.99
CA VAL A 32 3.80 -16.96 -2.51
C VAL A 32 3.94 -17.49 -1.08
N LYS A 33 2.99 -17.20 -0.18
CA LYS A 33 3.02 -17.78 1.17
C LYS A 33 2.99 -19.31 1.15
N ALA A 34 2.10 -19.90 0.37
CA ALA A 34 1.95 -21.36 0.28
C ALA A 34 3.22 -22.05 -0.25
N LEU A 35 3.89 -21.43 -1.23
CA LEU A 35 5.08 -21.99 -1.87
C LEU A 35 6.37 -21.78 -1.06
N THR A 36 6.45 -20.69 -0.29
CA THR A 36 7.71 -20.26 0.33
C THR A 36 7.70 -20.33 1.85
N GLY A 37 6.51 -20.38 2.45
CA GLY A 37 6.36 -20.27 3.91
C GLY A 37 6.61 -18.86 4.45
N ALA A 38 6.68 -17.83 3.61
CA ALA A 38 6.88 -16.44 4.05
C ALA A 38 5.74 -16.02 4.99
N GLU A 39 6.09 -15.41 6.11
CA GLU A 39 5.14 -14.98 7.14
C GLU A 39 4.95 -13.47 7.15
N LYS A 40 5.89 -12.71 6.56
CA LYS A 40 5.87 -11.25 6.52
C LYS A 40 5.95 -10.76 5.09
N PHE A 41 5.11 -9.78 4.79
CA PHE A 41 5.03 -9.17 3.47
C PHE A 41 5.13 -7.65 3.60
N ILE A 42 5.91 -7.04 2.71
CA ILE A 42 6.01 -5.59 2.61
C ILE A 42 5.46 -5.18 1.25
N VAL A 43 4.43 -4.36 1.27
CA VAL A 43 3.79 -3.81 0.07
C VAL A 43 4.05 -2.32 -0.01
N PHE A 44 4.57 -1.87 -1.14
CA PHE A 44 4.84 -0.47 -1.38
C PHE A 44 4.62 -0.11 -2.85
N GLY A 45 4.23 1.13 -3.10
CA GLY A 45 3.95 1.61 -4.44
C GLY A 45 3.53 3.07 -4.47
N SER A 46 2.97 3.49 -5.61
CA SER A 46 2.34 4.79 -5.75
C SER A 46 0.86 4.73 -5.38
N CYS A 47 0.31 5.87 -4.98
CA CYS A 47 -1.11 6.06 -4.75
C CYS A 47 -1.55 7.42 -5.29
N GLY A 48 -2.83 7.57 -5.59
CA GLY A 48 -3.45 8.86 -5.78
C GLY A 48 -3.58 9.60 -4.45
N VAL A 49 -3.27 10.90 -4.43
CA VAL A 49 -3.28 11.73 -3.22
C VAL A 49 -4.59 12.50 -3.13
N LEU A 50 -5.30 12.34 -2.01
CA LEU A 50 -6.54 13.06 -1.71
C LEU A 50 -6.31 14.32 -0.88
N ALA A 51 -5.24 14.37 -0.08
CA ALA A 51 -4.88 15.46 0.83
C ALA A 51 -3.43 15.96 0.55
N PRO A 52 -3.19 16.66 -0.57
CA PRO A 52 -1.84 17.03 -0.98
C PRO A 52 -1.12 17.92 0.02
N GLU A 53 -1.84 18.79 0.74
CA GLU A 53 -1.29 19.68 1.78
C GLU A 53 -0.69 18.91 2.96
N VAL A 54 -1.16 17.69 3.20
CA VAL A 54 -0.67 16.82 4.30
C VAL A 54 0.39 15.84 3.81
N CYS A 55 0.24 15.34 2.58
CA CYS A 55 1.03 14.23 2.04
C CYS A 55 2.30 14.68 1.29
N ALA A 56 2.47 15.98 1.00
CA ALA A 56 3.59 16.47 0.18
C ALA A 56 4.94 15.99 0.73
N ASP A 57 5.72 15.35 -0.16
CA ASP A 57 7.08 14.82 0.12
C ASP A 57 7.20 13.88 1.32
N LYS A 58 6.09 13.22 1.68
CA LYS A 58 6.05 12.24 2.78
C LYS A 58 5.70 10.85 2.28
N ILE A 59 6.13 9.85 3.03
CA ILE A 59 5.61 8.49 2.93
C ILE A 59 4.20 8.47 3.53
N ILE A 60 3.26 7.80 2.86
CA ILE A 60 1.89 7.64 3.35
C ILE A 60 1.76 6.22 3.93
N VAL A 61 1.38 6.15 5.20
CA VAL A 61 1.18 4.89 5.92
C VAL A 61 -0.31 4.71 6.17
N PRO A 62 -0.97 3.75 5.48
CA PRO A 62 -2.38 3.50 5.70
C PRO A 62 -2.62 2.88 7.08
N THR A 63 -3.53 3.47 7.87
CA THR A 63 -3.96 2.92 9.17
C THR A 63 -5.22 2.07 9.04
N GLU A 64 -6.11 2.47 8.16
CA GLU A 64 -7.32 1.75 7.75
C GLU A 64 -7.50 1.95 6.26
N SER A 65 -8.12 1.02 5.56
CA SER A 65 -8.48 1.17 4.15
C SER A 65 -9.97 0.97 3.92
N TYR A 66 -10.60 1.94 3.23
CA TYR A 66 -11.98 1.80 2.75
C TYR A 66 -12.06 0.74 1.67
N ARG A 67 -12.99 -0.18 1.81
CA ARG A 67 -13.15 -1.39 1.00
C ARG A 67 -14.12 -1.14 -0.15
N ASP A 68 -13.69 -0.38 -1.16
CA ASP A 68 -14.45 -0.13 -2.40
C ASP A 68 -14.05 -1.11 -3.50
N GLU A 69 -13.93 -2.37 -3.09
CA GLU A 69 -13.57 -3.51 -3.91
C GLU A 69 -14.40 -4.74 -3.46
N GLY A 70 -14.52 -5.75 -4.28
CA GLY A 70 -15.34 -6.92 -3.94
C GLY A 70 -14.58 -8.07 -3.29
N PHE A 71 -13.26 -8.07 -3.40
CA PHE A 71 -12.42 -9.23 -3.10
C PHE A 71 -12.26 -9.50 -1.61
N SER A 72 -12.00 -8.48 -0.80
CA SER A 72 -11.77 -8.63 0.63
C SER A 72 -12.94 -9.23 1.40
N TYR A 73 -14.16 -9.06 0.90
CA TYR A 73 -15.39 -9.60 1.50
C TYR A 73 -15.47 -11.13 1.45
N HIS A 74 -14.62 -11.80 0.67
CA HIS A 74 -14.48 -13.25 0.66
C HIS A 74 -13.62 -13.80 1.81
N PHE A 75 -12.85 -12.96 2.48
CA PHE A 75 -11.84 -13.35 3.47
C PHE A 75 -12.18 -12.90 4.89
N VAL A 76 -12.77 -11.71 5.03
CA VAL A 76 -13.08 -11.11 6.34
C VAL A 76 -14.53 -10.60 6.37
N PRO A 77 -15.16 -10.46 7.54
CA PRO A 77 -16.54 -9.97 7.68
C PRO A 77 -16.74 -8.61 6.99
N ALA A 78 -17.97 -8.36 6.54
CA ALA A 78 -18.35 -7.11 5.89
C ALA A 78 -18.20 -5.92 6.84
N ALA A 79 -17.46 -4.91 6.40
CA ALA A 79 -17.30 -3.62 7.04
C ALA A 79 -16.84 -2.60 5.99
N ASP A 80 -17.06 -1.32 6.22
CA ASP A 80 -16.64 -0.26 5.31
C ASP A 80 -15.12 -0.12 5.27
N TYR A 81 -14.46 -0.32 6.41
CA TYR A 81 -13.01 -0.21 6.57
C TYR A 81 -12.40 -1.51 7.07
N ILE A 82 -11.15 -1.76 6.71
CA ILE A 82 -10.28 -2.78 7.28
C ILE A 82 -9.08 -2.10 7.92
N GLU A 83 -8.72 -2.54 9.14
CA GLU A 83 -7.53 -2.07 9.84
C GLU A 83 -6.26 -2.60 9.17
N MET A 84 -5.26 -1.74 8.99
CA MET A 84 -3.94 -2.10 8.44
C MET A 84 -3.00 -2.45 9.59
N ASN A 85 -2.94 -3.73 9.94
CA ASN A 85 -2.31 -4.21 11.19
C ASN A 85 -0.82 -3.89 11.29
N GLY A 86 -0.10 -3.77 10.17
CA GLY A 86 1.33 -3.41 10.14
C GLY A 86 1.63 -1.91 10.21
N SER A 87 0.62 -1.05 10.26
CA SER A 87 0.80 0.41 10.15
C SER A 87 1.67 1.00 11.27
N ALA A 88 1.49 0.55 12.51
CA ALA A 88 2.28 1.01 13.65
C ALA A 88 3.76 0.66 13.48
N ALA A 89 4.08 -0.57 13.09
CA ALA A 89 5.46 -1.01 12.88
C ALA A 89 6.16 -0.21 11.77
N VAL A 90 5.44 0.10 10.67
CA VAL A 90 5.97 0.97 9.60
C VAL A 90 6.21 2.39 10.11
N ALA A 91 5.25 2.97 10.84
CA ALA A 91 5.37 4.32 11.38
C ALA A 91 6.55 4.45 12.37
N ASP A 92 6.70 3.49 13.28
CA ASP A 92 7.80 3.44 14.24
C ASP A 92 9.17 3.36 13.54
N TYR A 93 9.27 2.49 12.52
CA TYR A 93 10.48 2.38 11.71
C TYR A 93 10.83 3.71 11.01
N LEU A 94 9.86 4.33 10.33
CA LEU A 94 10.07 5.60 9.63
C LEU A 94 10.47 6.71 10.59
N ALA A 95 9.83 6.78 11.77
CA ALA A 95 10.18 7.73 12.83
C ALA A 95 11.61 7.53 13.34
N ALA A 96 12.02 6.30 13.62
CA ALA A 96 13.37 5.96 14.07
C ALA A 96 14.45 6.34 13.03
N LYS A 97 14.13 6.20 11.75
CA LYS A 97 15.01 6.59 10.63
C LYS A 97 14.91 8.08 10.27
N LYS A 98 14.03 8.85 10.93
CA LYS A 98 13.76 10.26 10.63
C LYS A 98 13.30 10.49 9.18
N ILE A 99 12.57 9.52 8.62
CA ILE A 99 11.97 9.62 7.29
C ILE A 99 10.61 10.30 7.44
N PRO A 100 10.33 11.41 6.74
CA PRO A 100 9.04 12.09 6.84
C PRO A 100 7.90 11.19 6.39
N PHE A 101 6.86 11.06 7.20
CA PHE A 101 5.66 10.29 6.87
C PHE A 101 4.39 10.94 7.42
N VAL A 102 3.26 10.47 6.94
CA VAL A 102 1.94 10.74 7.48
C VAL A 102 1.17 9.42 7.56
N ALA A 103 0.47 9.22 8.66
CA ALA A 103 -0.39 8.06 8.85
C ALA A 103 -1.86 8.48 8.80
N GLY A 104 -2.72 7.70 8.14
CA GLY A 104 -4.14 7.99 8.04
C GLY A 104 -4.89 6.99 7.17
N ARG A 105 -6.18 7.25 6.96
CA ARG A 105 -7.03 6.38 6.16
C ARG A 105 -6.64 6.38 4.69
N ASN A 106 -6.87 5.25 4.07
CA ASN A 106 -6.71 5.01 2.64
C ASN A 106 -8.06 4.59 2.02
N TRP A 107 -8.16 4.66 0.73
CA TRP A 107 -9.26 4.13 -0.06
C TRP A 107 -8.73 3.11 -1.06
N THR A 108 -9.15 1.84 -0.97
CA THR A 108 -8.87 0.83 -1.98
C THR A 108 -10.07 0.70 -2.90
N THR A 109 -9.86 0.88 -4.22
CA THR A 109 -10.94 0.78 -5.23
C THR A 109 -10.57 -0.18 -6.37
N ASP A 110 -11.54 -0.96 -6.87
CA ASP A 110 -11.38 -1.75 -8.10
C ASP A 110 -11.59 -0.93 -9.38
N ALA A 111 -12.02 0.34 -9.26
CA ALA A 111 -12.58 1.10 -10.38
C ALA A 111 -11.95 2.49 -10.51
N ILE A 112 -10.68 2.54 -10.92
CA ILE A 112 -9.88 3.77 -11.08
C ILE A 112 -10.62 4.88 -11.86
N TYR A 113 -11.37 4.54 -12.91
CA TYR A 113 -12.14 5.50 -13.70
C TYR A 113 -13.50 5.88 -13.07
N ARG A 114 -13.77 5.42 -11.84
CA ARG A 114 -14.94 5.78 -11.04
C ARG A 114 -14.59 6.61 -9.80
N GLU A 115 -13.38 7.09 -9.71
CA GLU A 115 -12.94 8.10 -8.73
C GLU A 115 -13.58 9.46 -9.03
N THR A 116 -14.91 9.50 -8.95
CA THR A 116 -15.71 10.69 -9.28
C THR A 116 -15.52 11.79 -8.23
N PRO A 117 -15.76 13.08 -8.57
CA PRO A 117 -15.65 14.18 -7.60
C PRO A 117 -16.45 13.94 -6.31
N ASN A 118 -17.63 13.34 -6.40
CA ASN A 118 -18.45 13.02 -5.23
C ASN A 118 -17.83 11.94 -4.36
N ASN A 119 -17.25 10.87 -4.96
CA ASN A 119 -16.56 9.82 -4.22
C ASN A 119 -15.30 10.38 -3.55
N ILE A 120 -14.51 11.16 -4.28
CA ILE A 120 -13.32 11.84 -3.73
C ILE A 120 -13.72 12.73 -2.55
N ALA A 121 -14.72 13.60 -2.70
CA ALA A 121 -15.18 14.46 -1.62
C ALA A 121 -15.62 13.66 -0.38
N ARG A 122 -16.34 12.56 -0.59
CA ARG A 122 -16.78 11.69 0.49
C ARG A 122 -15.60 11.03 1.21
N ARG A 123 -14.64 10.44 0.48
CA ARG A 123 -13.45 9.81 1.08
C ARG A 123 -12.59 10.83 1.83
N LYS A 124 -12.40 12.03 1.28
CA LYS A 124 -11.74 13.14 1.97
C LYS A 124 -12.43 13.51 3.27
N ALA A 125 -13.75 13.63 3.27
CA ALA A 125 -14.54 13.94 4.47
C ALA A 125 -14.43 12.83 5.54
N GLU A 126 -14.19 11.58 5.14
CA GLU A 126 -13.95 10.45 6.03
C GLU A 126 -12.48 10.37 6.50
N GLY A 127 -11.62 11.27 6.06
CA GLY A 127 -10.21 11.35 6.45
C GLY A 127 -9.27 10.48 5.63
N CYS A 128 -9.67 10.02 4.44
CA CYS A 128 -8.77 9.33 3.54
C CYS A 128 -7.72 10.30 2.97
N LEU A 129 -6.46 9.92 3.06
CA LEU A 129 -5.31 10.65 2.55
C LEU A 129 -4.95 10.23 1.13
N SER A 130 -5.24 8.98 0.78
CA SER A 130 -4.81 8.34 -0.47
C SER A 130 -5.86 7.39 -1.02
N VAL A 131 -5.68 7.03 -2.30
CA VAL A 131 -6.43 5.99 -3.00
C VAL A 131 -5.47 5.10 -3.79
N GLU A 132 -5.72 3.80 -3.78
CA GLU A 132 -4.98 2.78 -4.54
C GLU A 132 -5.90 1.58 -4.82
N MET A 133 -5.37 0.44 -5.29
CA MET A 133 -6.20 -0.64 -5.80
C MET A 133 -6.00 -1.99 -5.09
N GLU A 134 -5.19 -2.10 -4.03
CA GLU A 134 -4.77 -3.39 -3.48
C GLU A 134 -4.87 -3.54 -1.96
N ALA A 135 -4.61 -2.49 -1.19
CA ALA A 135 -4.30 -2.58 0.24
C ALA A 135 -5.37 -3.30 1.07
N ALA A 136 -6.64 -2.98 0.88
CA ALA A 136 -7.73 -3.63 1.63
C ALA A 136 -7.81 -5.14 1.34
N GLY A 137 -7.71 -5.51 0.06
CA GLY A 137 -7.73 -6.92 -0.34
C GLY A 137 -6.50 -7.69 0.15
N LEU A 138 -5.31 -7.10 0.07
CA LEU A 138 -4.08 -7.71 0.55
C LEU A 138 -4.09 -7.88 2.07
N GLN A 139 -4.59 -6.90 2.83
CA GLN A 139 -4.75 -7.03 4.27
C GLN A 139 -5.74 -8.15 4.63
N ALA A 140 -6.88 -8.22 3.93
CA ALA A 140 -7.87 -9.27 4.18
C ALA A 140 -7.31 -10.69 3.90
N VAL A 141 -6.52 -10.85 2.85
CA VAL A 141 -5.81 -12.12 2.58
C VAL A 141 -4.78 -12.39 3.65
N ALA A 142 -3.96 -11.40 4.03
CA ALA A 142 -2.93 -11.57 5.05
C ALA A 142 -3.54 -12.03 6.39
N ASP A 143 -4.64 -11.42 6.82
CA ASP A 143 -5.38 -11.81 8.02
C ASP A 143 -5.88 -13.26 7.91
N TYR A 144 -6.47 -13.64 6.77
CA TYR A 144 -7.00 -14.97 6.54
C TYR A 144 -5.93 -16.06 6.56
N ILE A 145 -4.75 -15.81 5.97
CA ILE A 145 -3.66 -16.79 5.89
C ILE A 145 -2.69 -16.70 7.09
N GLY A 146 -2.93 -15.81 8.05
CA GLY A 146 -2.06 -15.63 9.22
C GLY A 146 -0.68 -15.09 8.83
N ALA A 147 -0.63 -14.06 8.00
CA ALA A 147 0.59 -13.35 7.63
C ALA A 147 0.57 -11.91 8.15
N GLU A 148 1.76 -11.34 8.38
CA GLU A 148 1.92 -9.92 8.70
C GLU A 148 2.07 -9.12 7.39
N LEU A 149 1.32 -8.03 7.26
CA LEU A 149 1.37 -7.14 6.11
C LEU A 149 1.79 -5.72 6.53
N LEU A 150 2.91 -5.25 5.99
CA LEU A 150 3.40 -3.90 6.19
C LEU A 150 3.21 -3.13 4.88
N THR A 151 2.49 -2.00 4.93
CA THR A 151 2.11 -1.26 3.72
C THR A 151 2.47 0.21 3.85
N PHE A 152 3.04 0.79 2.77
CA PHE A 152 3.32 2.21 2.67
C PHE A 152 3.41 2.67 1.21
N PHE A 153 3.11 3.95 0.96
CA PHE A 153 3.01 4.51 -0.38
C PHE A 153 3.79 5.82 -0.52
N PHE A 154 4.02 6.22 -1.77
CA PHE A 154 4.30 7.62 -2.09
C PHE A 154 3.19 8.21 -2.96
N GLY A 155 2.97 9.52 -2.87
CA GLY A 155 2.00 10.22 -3.73
C GLY A 155 2.48 10.27 -5.18
N GLY A 156 1.74 9.64 -6.07
CA GLY A 156 1.93 9.68 -7.52
C GLY A 156 1.23 10.89 -8.10
N ASP A 157 -0.04 10.79 -8.34
CA ASP A 157 -0.93 11.84 -8.83
C ASP A 157 -1.78 12.46 -7.71
N ILE A 158 -2.47 13.55 -8.02
CA ILE A 158 -3.31 14.29 -7.08
C ILE A 158 -4.75 14.30 -7.61
N LEU A 159 -5.67 13.83 -6.77
CA LEU A 159 -7.10 13.82 -7.06
C LEU A 159 -7.80 14.95 -6.29
N GLY A 160 -8.06 16.05 -7.01
CA GLY A 160 -8.73 17.24 -6.51
C GLY A 160 -10.02 17.55 -7.27
N GLU A 161 -10.31 18.83 -7.46
CA GLU A 161 -11.37 19.29 -8.36
C GLU A 161 -11.07 18.93 -9.83
N SER A 162 -9.78 18.85 -10.16
CA SER A 162 -9.25 18.30 -11.41
C SER A 162 -8.14 17.32 -11.10
N TRP A 163 -7.95 16.35 -11.99
CA TRP A 163 -6.81 15.44 -11.90
C TRP A 163 -5.51 16.17 -12.25
N ASP A 164 -4.49 15.99 -11.40
CA ASP A 164 -3.14 16.50 -11.64
C ASP A 164 -2.16 15.31 -11.64
N MET A 165 -1.38 15.20 -12.72
CA MET A 165 -0.37 14.16 -12.89
C MET A 165 0.63 14.09 -11.72
N GLY A 166 0.84 15.18 -10.98
CA GLY A 166 1.71 15.21 -9.82
C GLY A 166 3.14 14.77 -10.14
N ASN A 167 3.54 13.67 -9.55
CA ASN A 167 4.86 13.06 -9.74
C ASN A 167 4.86 11.84 -10.66
N MET A 168 3.75 11.53 -11.33
CA MET A 168 3.67 10.39 -12.25
C MET A 168 4.55 10.60 -13.48
N GLY A 169 5.26 9.56 -13.87
CA GLY A 169 6.13 9.54 -15.05
C GLY A 169 7.50 10.17 -14.83
N GLY A 170 8.44 9.74 -15.65
CA GLY A 170 9.77 10.32 -15.73
C GLY A 170 10.76 9.92 -14.63
N GLU A 171 11.80 10.74 -14.47
CA GLU A 171 12.91 10.43 -13.55
C GLU A 171 12.54 10.58 -12.07
N LYS A 172 11.65 11.51 -11.74
CA LYS A 172 11.21 11.74 -10.35
C LYS A 172 10.45 10.54 -9.79
N GLU A 173 9.55 9.97 -10.57
CA GLU A 173 8.83 8.77 -10.17
C GLU A 173 9.79 7.59 -9.95
N ARG A 174 10.70 7.36 -10.90
CA ARG A 174 11.72 6.30 -10.76
C ARG A 174 12.59 6.47 -9.51
N ALA A 175 13.01 7.70 -9.23
CA ALA A 175 13.78 7.99 -8.02
C ALA A 175 12.98 7.69 -6.75
N ARG A 176 11.69 8.00 -6.71
CA ARG A 176 10.80 7.69 -5.58
C ARG A 176 10.57 6.19 -5.43
N GLN A 177 10.34 5.47 -6.54
CA GLN A 177 10.23 4.01 -6.52
C GLN A 177 11.49 3.33 -5.98
N HIS A 178 12.68 3.79 -6.38
CA HIS A 178 13.96 3.31 -5.83
C HIS A 178 14.09 3.67 -4.34
N GLY A 179 13.63 4.85 -3.92
CA GLY A 179 13.59 5.25 -2.51
C GLY A 179 12.74 4.30 -1.68
N LEU A 180 11.52 3.97 -2.16
CA LEU A 180 10.63 3.01 -1.48
C LEU A 180 11.23 1.61 -1.42
N LEU A 181 11.84 1.14 -2.51
CA LEU A 181 12.52 -0.16 -2.51
C LEU A 181 13.61 -0.20 -1.44
N ASN A 182 14.42 0.84 -1.32
CA ASN A 182 15.45 0.91 -0.29
C ASN A 182 14.84 0.89 1.13
N ILE A 183 13.76 1.64 1.36
CA ILE A 183 13.02 1.62 2.64
C ILE A 183 12.52 0.20 2.93
N ALA A 184 11.89 -0.48 1.95
CA ALA A 184 11.39 -1.83 2.11
C ALA A 184 12.50 -2.84 2.42
N LEU A 185 13.65 -2.75 1.73
CA LEU A 185 14.80 -3.63 1.96
C LEU A 185 15.42 -3.42 3.35
N GLU A 186 15.53 -2.18 3.81
CA GLU A 186 16.07 -1.91 5.15
C GLU A 186 15.06 -2.30 6.24
N LEU A 187 13.76 -2.02 6.05
CA LEU A 187 12.70 -2.47 6.95
C LEU A 187 12.70 -4.01 7.07
N ALA A 188 12.82 -4.73 5.95
CA ALA A 188 12.85 -6.20 5.94
C ALA A 188 14.03 -6.82 6.70
N LYS A 189 15.08 -6.06 7.00
CA LYS A 189 16.20 -6.51 7.83
C LYS A 189 15.92 -6.40 9.33
N GLU A 190 14.96 -5.56 9.71
CA GLU A 190 14.67 -5.23 11.12
C GLU A 190 13.46 -6.01 11.68
N ILE A 191 12.61 -6.60 10.81
CA ILE A 191 11.38 -7.33 11.17
C ILE A 191 11.53 -8.84 11.23
#